data_481fb3c5eb7e14c359fdce4dcdbe6139
#
_entry.id   481fb3c5eb7e14c359fdce4dcdbe6139
#
_cell.length_a   1.000
_cell.length_b   1.000
_cell.length_c   1.000
_cell.angle_alpha   90.00
_cell.angle_beta   90.00
_cell.angle_gamma   90.00
#
_symmetry.space_group_name_H-M   'P 1'
#
loop_
_entity.id
_entity.type
_entity.pdbx_description
1 polymer ?
#
loop_
_entity_poly.entity_id
_entity_poly.type
_entity_poly.pdbx_seq_one_letter_code
_entity_poly.pdbx_strand_id
1 'polypeptide(L)'
;MKVALVDNGSLEAAAHLALRAAAAAIGTQAGVPVEAVSWKHSSRVPADLLGGVPAPTLTPWVRAQVAAGEREFLFVPFFVSPQGAIGSALRADLEMLQGEAGGFDFCFAAGLAAGTLATVLADRVRSLAATLGLAGPAVVVDHGGPAAASAAVRDAVAAAVRQALGGSVASVRAASMESPAGPGFAFNRPLLAEALAEPGLADVLIAPLFLSPGRHAGPEGDLAAIARAAAARAPGLRCHFTGLVGSHPAALDSLSRALTQALQVGAHS
;
A
#
# COMPACT_ATOMS: atom_id res chain seq x y z
N MET A 1 -0.40 -3.53 26.39
CA MET A 1 -0.73 -3.79 24.98
C MET A 1 0.22 -3.04 24.07
N LYS A 2 0.79 -3.70 23.08
CA LYS A 2 1.69 -3.13 22.05
C LYS A 2 0.94 -2.91 20.74
N VAL A 3 1.16 -1.78 20.10
CA VAL A 3 0.54 -1.44 18.81
C VAL A 3 1.61 -1.39 17.72
N ALA A 4 1.38 -2.08 16.61
CA ALA A 4 2.27 -2.06 15.46
C ALA A 4 1.52 -1.77 14.15
N LEU A 5 2.06 -0.86 13.34
CA LEU A 5 1.68 -0.69 11.94
C LEU A 5 2.47 -1.70 11.12
N VAL A 6 1.78 -2.60 10.42
CA VAL A 6 2.41 -3.74 9.75
C VAL A 6 2.25 -3.67 8.24
N ASP A 7 3.37 -3.63 7.51
CA ASP A 7 3.44 -3.79 6.06
C ASP A 7 4.03 -5.14 5.63
N ASN A 8 4.07 -5.41 4.33
CA ASN A 8 4.72 -6.62 3.80
C ASN A 8 6.24 -6.62 4.01
N GLY A 9 6.85 -5.45 4.13
CA GLY A 9 8.28 -5.25 4.13
C GLY A 9 8.91 -5.18 2.73
N SER A 10 10.08 -4.58 2.70
CA SER A 10 10.85 -4.31 1.49
C SER A 10 12.35 -4.38 1.78
N LEU A 11 13.17 -4.59 0.75
CA LEU A 11 14.62 -4.41 0.81
C LEU A 11 15.05 -2.96 0.57
N GLU A 12 14.11 -2.08 0.23
CA GLU A 12 14.36 -0.66 -0.01
C GLU A 12 14.19 0.14 1.30
N ALA A 13 15.22 0.88 1.69
CA ALA A 13 15.21 1.69 2.90
C ALA A 13 14.04 2.71 2.91
N ALA A 14 13.75 3.32 1.75
CA ALA A 14 12.67 4.29 1.61
C ALA A 14 11.30 3.72 2.01
N ALA A 15 11.05 2.42 1.78
CA ALA A 15 9.79 1.78 2.17
C ALA A 15 9.64 1.76 3.70
N HIS A 16 10.68 1.33 4.42
CA HIS A 16 10.61 1.26 5.88
C HIS A 16 10.62 2.65 6.54
N LEU A 17 11.35 3.61 5.97
CA LEU A 17 11.28 5.01 6.43
C LEU A 17 9.87 5.59 6.26
N ALA A 18 9.20 5.30 5.15
CA ALA A 18 7.80 5.69 4.93
C ALA A 18 6.86 5.01 5.95
N LEU A 19 7.08 3.73 6.26
CA LEU A 19 6.32 3.02 7.29
C LEU A 19 6.49 3.66 8.67
N ARG A 20 7.72 4.05 9.04
CA ARG A 20 8.00 4.77 10.29
C ARG A 20 7.28 6.12 10.35
N ALA A 21 7.32 6.88 9.27
CA ALA A 21 6.62 8.16 9.19
C ALA A 21 5.10 7.98 9.34
N ALA A 22 4.52 6.97 8.69
CA ALA A 22 3.11 6.64 8.82
C ALA A 22 2.76 6.20 10.26
N ALA A 23 3.55 5.32 10.87
CA ALA A 23 3.34 4.87 12.24
C ALA A 23 3.38 6.03 13.24
N ALA A 24 4.36 6.93 13.10
CA ALA A 24 4.47 8.13 13.94
C ALA A 24 3.25 9.05 13.80
N ALA A 25 2.79 9.29 12.57
CA ALA A 25 1.62 10.13 12.30
C ALA A 25 0.33 9.51 12.89
N ILE A 26 0.10 8.21 12.66
CA ILE A 26 -1.04 7.47 13.19
C ILE A 26 -1.00 7.48 14.73
N GLY A 27 0.16 7.20 15.32
CA GLY A 27 0.34 7.19 16.77
C GLY A 27 0.08 8.55 17.41
N THR A 28 0.56 9.63 16.79
CA THR A 28 0.29 11.02 17.25
C THR A 28 -1.20 11.33 17.22
N GLN A 29 -1.91 10.96 16.15
CA GLN A 29 -3.34 11.21 16.00
C GLN A 29 -4.18 10.35 16.97
N ALA A 30 -3.77 9.11 17.23
CA ALA A 30 -4.49 8.18 18.11
C ALA A 30 -4.11 8.36 19.59
N GLY A 31 -3.06 9.14 19.91
CA GLY A 31 -2.58 9.36 21.27
C GLY A 31 -1.88 8.16 21.91
N VAL A 32 -1.38 7.21 21.11
CA VAL A 32 -0.69 6.00 21.56
C VAL A 32 0.58 5.74 20.73
N PRO A 33 1.63 5.16 21.33
CA PRO A 33 2.80 4.73 20.56
C PRO A 33 2.44 3.66 19.55
N VAL A 34 2.87 3.84 18.28
CA VAL A 34 2.71 2.86 17.20
C VAL A 34 4.09 2.53 16.63
N GLU A 35 4.48 1.27 16.68
CA GLU A 35 5.75 0.81 16.15
C GLU A 35 5.61 0.41 14.67
N ALA A 36 6.62 0.76 13.86
CA ALA A 36 6.69 0.35 12.46
C ALA A 36 7.35 -1.03 12.39
N VAL A 37 6.60 -2.05 12.01
CA VAL A 37 7.04 -3.44 11.95
C VAL A 37 6.74 -4.00 10.57
N SER A 38 7.74 -4.51 9.87
CA SER A 38 7.52 -5.18 8.59
C SER A 38 7.23 -6.67 8.80
N TRP A 39 6.28 -7.23 8.04
CA TRP A 39 6.04 -8.67 8.13
C TRP A 39 7.31 -9.47 7.77
N LYS A 40 7.97 -9.12 6.66
CA LYS A 40 9.16 -9.83 6.13
C LYS A 40 10.20 -8.85 5.59
N HIS A 41 11.35 -9.35 5.23
CA HIS A 41 12.40 -8.74 4.40
C HIS A 41 13.17 -7.55 5.01
N SER A 42 12.52 -6.58 5.63
CA SER A 42 13.12 -5.28 5.98
C SER A 42 14.28 -5.36 6.97
N SER A 43 14.41 -6.45 7.75
CA SER A 43 15.57 -6.66 8.63
C SER A 43 16.89 -6.82 7.88
N ARG A 44 16.86 -7.02 6.56
CA ARG A 44 18.05 -7.08 5.69
C ARG A 44 18.50 -5.71 5.18
N VAL A 45 17.72 -4.67 5.40
CA VAL A 45 18.12 -3.29 5.08
C VAL A 45 19.20 -2.86 6.08
N PRO A 46 20.36 -2.37 5.63
CA PRO A 46 21.41 -1.87 6.51
C PRO A 46 20.89 -0.75 7.43
N ALA A 47 21.23 -0.80 8.71
CA ALA A 47 20.73 0.14 9.71
C ALA A 47 21.19 1.59 9.45
N ASP A 48 22.37 1.78 8.87
CA ASP A 48 22.89 3.09 8.48
C ASP A 48 21.99 3.81 7.46
N LEU A 49 21.37 3.06 6.54
CA LEU A 49 20.37 3.59 5.61
C LEU A 49 19.03 3.95 6.30
N LEU A 50 18.85 3.53 7.53
CA LEU A 50 17.65 3.74 8.35
C LEU A 50 17.89 4.69 9.55
N GLY A 51 18.96 5.49 9.50
CA GLY A 51 19.32 6.41 10.58
C GLY A 51 19.89 5.70 11.81
N GLY A 52 20.55 4.57 11.63
CA GLY A 52 21.18 3.79 12.70
C GLY A 52 20.24 2.85 13.46
N VAL A 53 18.95 2.84 13.17
CA VAL A 53 17.95 2.00 13.84
C VAL A 53 17.51 0.87 12.89
N PRO A 54 17.76 -0.41 13.21
CA PRO A 54 17.36 -1.53 12.38
C PRO A 54 15.84 -1.59 12.18
N ALA A 55 15.40 -2.10 11.03
CA ALA A 55 14.00 -2.37 10.76
C ALA A 55 13.56 -3.67 11.47
N PRO A 56 12.59 -3.64 12.38
CA PRO A 56 12.08 -4.87 12.98
C PRO A 56 11.22 -5.63 11.97
N THR A 57 11.33 -6.97 12.01
CA THR A 57 10.39 -7.86 11.34
C THR A 57 9.51 -8.56 12.36
N LEU A 58 8.30 -8.94 11.95
CA LEU A 58 7.20 -9.33 12.83
C LEU A 58 7.58 -10.43 13.84
N THR A 59 8.07 -11.57 13.36
CA THR A 59 8.36 -12.71 14.24
C THR A 59 9.40 -12.40 15.31
N PRO A 60 10.59 -11.86 14.99
CA PRO A 60 11.55 -11.45 16.02
C PRO A 60 11.03 -10.36 16.93
N TRP A 61 10.25 -9.41 16.40
CA TRP A 61 9.69 -8.33 17.19
C TRP A 61 8.68 -8.85 18.23
N VAL A 62 7.71 -9.68 17.82
CA VAL A 62 6.73 -10.27 18.74
C VAL A 62 7.43 -11.11 19.80
N ARG A 63 8.39 -11.97 19.45
CA ARG A 63 9.15 -12.77 20.41
C ARG A 63 9.88 -11.92 21.44
N ALA A 64 10.50 -10.82 21.01
CA ALA A 64 11.17 -9.88 21.92
C ALA A 64 10.19 -9.21 22.89
N GLN A 65 9.01 -8.78 22.41
CA GLN A 65 7.98 -8.18 23.24
C GLN A 65 7.40 -9.19 24.24
N VAL A 66 7.13 -10.43 23.81
CA VAL A 66 6.66 -11.50 24.69
C VAL A 66 7.69 -11.83 25.76
N ALA A 67 8.99 -11.90 25.41
CA ALA A 67 10.08 -12.09 26.37
C ALA A 67 10.20 -10.93 27.37
N ALA A 68 9.83 -9.70 26.97
CA ALA A 68 9.75 -8.53 27.84
C ALA A 68 8.46 -8.48 28.70
N GLY A 69 7.60 -9.49 28.62
CA GLY A 69 6.38 -9.60 29.43
C GLY A 69 5.11 -9.09 28.76
N GLU A 70 5.15 -8.59 27.54
CA GLU A 70 3.94 -8.16 26.83
C GLU A 70 3.11 -9.37 26.41
N ARG A 71 1.78 -9.24 26.53
CA ARG A 71 0.84 -10.33 26.22
C ARG A 71 -0.32 -9.90 25.34
N GLU A 72 -0.42 -8.64 25.00
CA GLU A 72 -1.52 -8.09 24.20
C GLU A 72 -0.95 -7.29 23.04
N PHE A 73 -1.40 -7.59 21.82
CA PHE A 73 -0.94 -6.93 20.60
C PHE A 73 -2.12 -6.45 19.76
N LEU A 74 -2.00 -5.22 19.24
CA LEU A 74 -2.92 -4.67 18.25
C LEU A 74 -2.14 -4.34 16.98
N PHE A 75 -2.48 -5.00 15.89
CA PHE A 75 -1.85 -4.79 14.59
C PHE A 75 -2.74 -3.91 13.71
N VAL A 76 -2.16 -2.86 13.16
CA VAL A 76 -2.78 -1.99 12.15
C VAL A 76 -2.28 -2.42 10.79
N PRO A 77 -3.12 -3.02 9.92
CA PRO A 77 -2.68 -3.48 8.60
C PRO A 77 -2.39 -2.31 7.66
N PHE A 78 -1.16 -2.23 7.16
CA PHE A 78 -0.75 -1.26 6.16
C PHE A 78 -0.65 -1.95 4.80
N PHE A 79 -1.82 -2.33 4.26
CA PHE A 79 -1.99 -3.05 3.00
C PHE A 79 -3.10 -2.42 2.17
N VAL A 80 -2.98 -2.49 0.86
CA VAL A 80 -4.03 -2.06 -0.08
C VAL A 80 -5.28 -2.95 0.04
N SER A 81 -5.08 -4.25 0.30
CA SER A 81 -6.16 -5.22 0.51
C SER A 81 -5.84 -6.10 1.71
N PRO A 82 -6.35 -5.75 2.90
CA PRO A 82 -6.13 -6.56 4.11
C PRO A 82 -6.85 -7.92 4.06
N GLN A 83 -7.80 -8.10 3.15
CA GLN A 83 -8.55 -9.34 2.94
C GLN A 83 -7.92 -10.26 1.88
N GLY A 84 -6.80 -9.85 1.28
CA GLY A 84 -6.06 -10.66 0.30
C GLY A 84 -5.21 -11.75 0.95
N ALA A 85 -4.49 -12.49 0.11
CA ALA A 85 -3.58 -13.58 0.54
C ALA A 85 -2.57 -13.14 1.62
N ILE A 86 -2.14 -11.87 1.61
CA ILE A 86 -1.22 -11.32 2.61
C ILE A 86 -1.89 -11.24 3.98
N GLY A 87 -3.15 -10.77 4.06
CA GLY A 87 -3.86 -10.65 5.34
C GLY A 87 -4.12 -11.98 6.01
N SER A 88 -4.53 -13.01 5.26
CA SER A 88 -4.74 -14.36 5.78
C SER A 88 -3.43 -15.04 6.20
N ALA A 89 -2.36 -14.89 5.41
CA ALA A 89 -1.06 -15.46 5.73
C ALA A 89 -0.40 -14.77 6.95
N LEU A 90 -0.54 -13.45 7.09
CA LEU A 90 -0.08 -12.72 8.27
C LEU A 90 -0.77 -13.21 9.55
N ARG A 91 -2.10 -13.44 9.49
CA ARG A 91 -2.86 -13.99 10.61
C ARG A 91 -2.39 -15.39 10.97
N ALA A 92 -2.21 -16.27 9.99
CA ALA A 92 -1.74 -17.64 10.21
C ALA A 92 -0.34 -17.66 10.85
N ASP A 93 0.59 -16.79 10.39
CA ASP A 93 1.92 -16.67 10.99
C ASP A 93 1.84 -16.21 12.47
N LEU A 94 0.90 -15.31 12.82
CA LEU A 94 0.69 -14.86 14.20
C LEU A 94 0.06 -15.96 15.07
N GLU A 95 -0.91 -16.72 14.56
CA GLU A 95 -1.54 -17.84 15.25
C GLU A 95 -0.52 -18.95 15.56
N MET A 96 0.33 -19.26 14.58
CA MET A 96 1.45 -20.20 14.79
C MET A 96 2.43 -19.68 15.87
N LEU A 97 2.79 -18.41 15.80
CA LEU A 97 3.70 -17.77 16.76
C LEU A 97 3.12 -17.72 18.17
N GLN A 98 1.80 -17.53 18.30
CA GLN A 98 1.06 -17.56 19.57
C GLN A 98 1.22 -18.92 20.27
N GLY A 99 1.15 -20.02 19.51
CA GLY A 99 1.37 -21.37 20.04
C GLY A 99 2.82 -21.63 20.49
N GLU A 100 3.79 -21.03 19.78
CA GLU A 100 5.24 -21.26 20.04
C GLU A 100 5.80 -20.39 21.19
N ALA A 101 5.31 -19.15 21.34
CA ALA A 101 5.90 -18.13 22.22
C ALA A 101 5.31 -18.05 23.63
N GLY A 102 4.55 -19.05 24.05
CA GLY A 102 4.01 -19.13 25.43
C GLY A 102 2.72 -18.33 25.65
N GLY A 103 1.95 -18.11 24.61
CA GLY A 103 0.64 -17.46 24.64
C GLY A 103 0.70 -15.93 24.73
N PHE A 104 -0.01 -15.29 23.83
CA PHE A 104 -0.33 -13.86 23.81
C PHE A 104 -1.63 -13.67 23.05
N ASP A 105 -2.34 -12.59 23.29
CA ASP A 105 -3.55 -12.24 22.56
C ASP A 105 -3.23 -11.18 21.50
N PHE A 106 -3.90 -11.27 20.36
CA PHE A 106 -3.77 -10.27 19.32
C PHE A 106 -5.08 -9.99 18.59
N CYS A 107 -5.21 -8.76 18.14
CA CYS A 107 -6.29 -8.33 17.28
C CYS A 107 -5.77 -7.44 16.15
N PHE A 108 -6.61 -7.23 15.14
CA PHE A 108 -6.34 -6.32 14.05
C PHE A 108 -7.31 -5.13 14.08
N ALA A 109 -6.77 -3.93 13.90
CA ALA A 109 -7.59 -2.80 13.50
C ALA A 109 -8.07 -2.99 12.06
N ALA A 110 -9.11 -2.28 11.67
CA ALA A 110 -9.54 -2.25 10.27
C ALA A 110 -8.45 -1.63 9.39
N GLY A 111 -8.19 -2.23 8.23
CA GLY A 111 -7.29 -1.69 7.21
C GLY A 111 -7.97 -0.60 6.36
N LEU A 112 -7.27 -0.16 5.32
CA LEU A 112 -7.79 0.83 4.38
C LEU A 112 -8.96 0.27 3.57
N ALA A 113 -10.09 0.95 3.63
CA ALA A 113 -11.26 0.63 2.82
C ALA A 113 -11.08 1.09 1.36
N ALA A 114 -11.70 0.41 0.40
CA ALA A 114 -11.66 0.78 -1.01
C ALA A 114 -12.12 2.24 -1.26
N GLY A 115 -13.10 2.72 -0.49
CA GLY A 115 -13.56 4.11 -0.58
C GLY A 115 -12.48 5.12 -0.15
N THR A 116 -11.72 4.83 0.90
CA THR A 116 -10.56 5.66 1.30
C THR A 116 -9.49 5.67 0.22
N LEU A 117 -9.14 4.50 -0.33
CA LEU A 117 -8.18 4.37 -1.43
C LEU A 117 -8.60 5.18 -2.64
N ALA A 118 -9.88 5.11 -3.01
CA ALA A 118 -10.44 5.88 -4.13
C ALA A 118 -10.39 7.39 -3.88
N THR A 119 -10.75 7.84 -2.69
CA THR A 119 -10.66 9.27 -2.31
C THR A 119 -9.23 9.78 -2.44
N VAL A 120 -8.26 9.03 -1.90
CA VAL A 120 -6.83 9.38 -1.97
C VAL A 120 -6.35 9.46 -3.41
N LEU A 121 -6.63 8.44 -4.23
CA LEU A 121 -6.17 8.43 -5.62
C LEU A 121 -6.84 9.51 -6.46
N ALA A 122 -8.14 9.77 -6.27
CA ALA A 122 -8.83 10.85 -6.96
C ALA A 122 -8.23 12.21 -6.61
N ASP A 123 -7.91 12.46 -5.34
CA ASP A 123 -7.27 13.69 -4.90
C ASP A 123 -5.85 13.84 -5.48
N ARG A 124 -5.06 12.77 -5.44
CA ARG A 124 -3.72 12.73 -6.06
C ARG A 124 -3.77 13.03 -7.57
N VAL A 125 -4.70 12.39 -8.30
CA VAL A 125 -4.87 12.62 -9.75
C VAL A 125 -5.30 14.06 -10.01
N ARG A 126 -6.29 14.58 -9.26
CA ARG A 126 -6.77 15.95 -9.40
C ARG A 126 -5.66 16.98 -9.16
N SER A 127 -4.90 16.79 -8.09
CA SER A 127 -3.78 17.67 -7.74
C SER A 127 -2.69 17.67 -8.82
N LEU A 128 -2.33 16.48 -9.33
CA LEU A 128 -1.33 16.38 -10.41
C LEU A 128 -1.83 16.99 -11.70
N ALA A 129 -3.07 16.70 -12.10
CA ALA A 129 -3.72 17.27 -13.28
C ALA A 129 -3.75 18.81 -13.24
N ALA A 130 -4.14 19.37 -12.08
CA ALA A 130 -4.17 20.82 -11.87
C ALA A 130 -2.76 21.43 -11.93
N THR A 131 -1.78 20.81 -11.30
CA THR A 131 -0.37 21.29 -11.29
C THR A 131 0.23 21.33 -12.69
N LEU A 132 -0.12 20.35 -13.53
CA LEU A 132 0.42 20.23 -14.90
C LEU A 132 -0.47 20.92 -15.96
N GLY A 133 -1.67 21.37 -15.60
CA GLY A 133 -2.64 21.90 -16.56
C GLY A 133 -3.13 20.84 -17.54
N LEU A 134 -3.24 19.58 -17.11
CA LEU A 134 -3.57 18.44 -17.97
C LEU A 134 -4.96 17.89 -17.63
N ALA A 135 -5.64 17.37 -18.67
CA ALA A 135 -6.89 16.60 -18.53
C ALA A 135 -6.81 15.24 -19.23
N GLY A 136 -5.60 14.70 -19.37
CA GLY A 136 -5.35 13.41 -20.01
C GLY A 136 -6.00 12.22 -19.28
N PRO A 137 -5.92 11.00 -19.86
CA PRO A 137 -6.42 9.80 -19.21
C PRO A 137 -5.60 9.48 -17.95
N ALA A 138 -6.27 8.91 -16.94
CA ALA A 138 -5.65 8.40 -15.72
C ALA A 138 -5.67 6.86 -15.71
N VAL A 139 -4.61 6.23 -15.21
CA VAL A 139 -4.49 4.79 -15.03
C VAL A 139 -4.24 4.50 -13.55
N VAL A 140 -5.18 3.85 -12.89
CA VAL A 140 -4.99 3.27 -11.55
C VAL A 140 -4.28 1.93 -11.73
N VAL A 141 -3.10 1.78 -11.15
CA VAL A 141 -2.26 0.60 -11.34
C VAL A 141 -1.91 -0.06 -10.01
N ASP A 142 -2.22 -1.36 -9.88
CA ASP A 142 -1.79 -2.21 -8.78
C ASP A 142 -0.58 -3.08 -9.17
N HIS A 143 -0.10 -3.87 -8.22
CA HIS A 143 0.98 -4.82 -8.48
C HIS A 143 0.57 -5.91 -9.48
N GLY A 144 -0.68 -6.39 -9.39
CA GLY A 144 -1.10 -7.64 -10.00
C GLY A 144 -0.71 -8.84 -9.14
N GLY A 145 -1.14 -10.03 -9.53
CA GLY A 145 -0.80 -11.23 -8.77
C GLY A 145 -1.80 -12.37 -8.93
N PRO A 146 -1.66 -13.44 -8.13
CA PRO A 146 -2.47 -14.66 -8.30
C PRO A 146 -3.89 -14.54 -7.74
N ALA A 147 -4.19 -13.53 -6.92
CA ALA A 147 -5.47 -13.42 -6.22
C ALA A 147 -6.47 -12.53 -6.98
N ALA A 148 -7.53 -13.10 -7.54
CA ALA A 148 -8.59 -12.35 -8.21
C ALA A 148 -9.26 -11.30 -7.29
N ALA A 149 -9.32 -11.56 -5.99
CA ALA A 149 -9.85 -10.60 -5.02
C ALA A 149 -9.05 -9.28 -4.99
N SER A 150 -7.74 -9.31 -5.20
CA SER A 150 -6.91 -8.10 -5.28
C SER A 150 -7.23 -7.29 -6.54
N ALA A 151 -7.40 -7.95 -7.68
CA ALA A 151 -7.83 -7.30 -8.92
C ALA A 151 -9.23 -6.66 -8.78
N ALA A 152 -10.16 -7.33 -8.10
CA ALA A 152 -11.48 -6.79 -7.81
C ALA A 152 -11.42 -5.49 -6.97
N VAL A 153 -10.50 -5.42 -5.98
CA VAL A 153 -10.26 -4.18 -5.22
C VAL A 153 -9.75 -3.07 -6.13
N ARG A 154 -8.74 -3.34 -6.98
CA ARG A 154 -8.22 -2.40 -7.97
C ARG A 154 -9.34 -1.85 -8.87
N ASP A 155 -10.18 -2.73 -9.41
CA ASP A 155 -11.26 -2.37 -10.32
C ASP A 155 -12.32 -1.52 -9.64
N ALA A 156 -12.71 -1.90 -8.41
CA ALA A 156 -13.65 -1.12 -7.60
C ALA A 156 -13.08 0.28 -7.27
N VAL A 157 -11.81 0.36 -6.89
CA VAL A 157 -11.12 1.64 -6.64
C VAL A 157 -11.08 2.48 -7.91
N ALA A 158 -10.70 1.92 -9.06
CA ALA A 158 -10.65 2.66 -10.32
C ALA A 158 -12.05 3.17 -10.75
N ALA A 159 -13.10 2.37 -10.55
CA ALA A 159 -14.47 2.80 -10.81
C ALA A 159 -14.90 3.97 -9.91
N ALA A 160 -14.56 3.93 -8.61
CA ALA A 160 -14.86 5.00 -7.68
C ALA A 160 -14.02 6.27 -7.96
N VAL A 161 -12.75 6.13 -8.36
CA VAL A 161 -11.91 7.24 -8.81
C VAL A 161 -12.51 7.91 -10.04
N ARG A 162 -13.01 7.13 -11.01
CA ARG A 162 -13.70 7.63 -12.20
C ARG A 162 -14.92 8.49 -11.82
N GLN A 163 -15.73 7.98 -10.89
CA GLN A 163 -16.88 8.72 -10.37
C GLN A 163 -16.46 10.04 -9.70
N ALA A 164 -15.45 9.99 -8.84
CA ALA A 164 -15.00 11.15 -8.07
C ALA A 164 -14.35 12.24 -8.93
N LEU A 165 -13.68 11.86 -10.02
CA LEU A 165 -13.04 12.79 -10.96
C LEU A 165 -14.05 13.38 -11.96
N GLY A 166 -15.14 12.66 -12.28
CA GLY A 166 -16.12 13.12 -13.28
C GLY A 166 -15.43 13.46 -14.61
N GLY A 167 -15.68 14.67 -15.13
CA GLY A 167 -15.08 15.18 -16.36
C GLY A 167 -13.73 15.89 -16.21
N SER A 168 -13.08 15.85 -15.03
CA SER A 168 -11.81 16.54 -14.81
C SER A 168 -10.61 15.83 -15.47
N VAL A 169 -10.78 14.60 -15.94
CA VAL A 169 -9.82 13.84 -16.75
C VAL A 169 -10.54 13.14 -17.89
N ALA A 170 -9.84 12.85 -18.98
CA ALA A 170 -10.44 12.25 -20.18
C ALA A 170 -11.06 10.88 -19.93
N SER A 171 -10.40 10.06 -19.11
CA SER A 171 -10.89 8.73 -18.69
C SER A 171 -10.13 8.24 -17.47
N VAL A 172 -10.69 7.23 -16.79
CA VAL A 172 -9.98 6.48 -15.73
C VAL A 172 -10.07 4.99 -16.04
N ARG A 173 -8.93 4.32 -16.03
CA ARG A 173 -8.78 2.88 -16.30
C ARG A 173 -8.07 2.19 -15.15
N ALA A 174 -8.30 0.89 -15.03
CA ALA A 174 -7.54 0.01 -14.16
C ALA A 174 -6.49 -0.74 -14.98
N ALA A 175 -5.31 -0.98 -14.41
CA ALA A 175 -4.29 -1.84 -14.96
C ALA A 175 -3.52 -2.54 -13.84
N SER A 176 -2.84 -3.65 -14.13
CA SER A 176 -1.84 -4.21 -13.22
C SER A 176 -0.43 -4.00 -13.77
N MET A 177 0.54 -3.93 -12.87
CA MET A 177 1.95 -3.84 -13.24
C MET A 177 2.41 -5.13 -13.92
N GLU A 178 2.03 -6.28 -13.34
CA GLU A 178 2.40 -7.61 -13.84
C GLU A 178 1.26 -8.62 -13.67
N SER A 179 1.43 -9.80 -14.25
CA SER A 179 0.53 -10.94 -14.11
C SER A 179 1.32 -12.24 -14.11
N PRO A 180 0.97 -13.21 -13.26
CA PRO A 180 1.46 -14.57 -13.45
C PRO A 180 1.13 -15.11 -14.83
N ALA A 181 1.93 -16.07 -15.31
CA ALA A 181 1.68 -16.69 -16.60
C ALA A 181 0.44 -17.60 -16.58
N GLY A 182 -0.32 -17.58 -17.67
CA GLY A 182 -1.45 -18.48 -17.90
C GLY A 182 -2.82 -17.81 -17.95
N PRO A 183 -3.81 -18.49 -18.55
CA PRO A 183 -5.14 -17.91 -18.79
C PRO A 183 -5.95 -17.65 -17.50
N GLY A 184 -5.65 -18.36 -16.43
CA GLY A 184 -6.33 -18.19 -15.12
C GLY A 184 -6.09 -16.82 -14.46
N PHE A 185 -5.15 -16.01 -14.98
CA PHE A 185 -4.80 -14.69 -14.43
C PHE A 185 -5.25 -13.52 -15.31
N ALA A 186 -6.19 -13.74 -16.24
CA ALA A 186 -6.70 -12.71 -17.14
C ALA A 186 -7.32 -11.49 -16.39
N PHE A 187 -7.72 -11.65 -15.13
CA PHE A 187 -8.22 -10.56 -14.29
C PHE A 187 -7.18 -9.46 -13.98
N ASN A 188 -5.88 -9.72 -14.21
CA ASN A 188 -4.85 -8.69 -14.10
C ASN A 188 -4.75 -7.79 -15.34
N ARG A 189 -5.50 -8.09 -16.39
CA ARG A 189 -5.44 -7.29 -17.62
C ARG A 189 -6.43 -6.12 -17.59
N PRO A 190 -6.09 -5.02 -18.34
CA PRO A 190 -4.83 -4.84 -19.06
C PRO A 190 -3.63 -4.68 -18.12
N LEU A 191 -2.43 -5.04 -18.61
CA LEU A 191 -1.20 -4.63 -17.95
C LEU A 191 -0.92 -3.15 -18.22
N LEU A 192 -0.16 -2.49 -17.35
CA LEU A 192 0.21 -1.08 -17.54
C LEU A 192 0.89 -0.87 -18.91
N ALA A 193 1.79 -1.77 -19.30
CA ALA A 193 2.45 -1.69 -20.61
C ALA A 193 1.45 -1.74 -21.78
N GLU A 194 0.37 -2.50 -21.66
CA GLU A 194 -0.70 -2.60 -22.67
C GLU A 194 -1.56 -1.32 -22.68
N ALA A 195 -1.93 -0.83 -21.49
CA ALA A 195 -2.70 0.40 -21.37
C ALA A 195 -1.95 1.62 -21.92
N LEU A 196 -0.61 1.64 -21.82
CA LEU A 196 0.24 2.70 -22.35
C LEU A 196 0.58 2.53 -23.86
N ALA A 197 0.29 1.37 -24.45
CA ALA A 197 0.51 1.12 -25.87
C ALA A 197 -0.67 1.55 -26.76
N GLU A 198 -1.75 2.07 -26.20
CA GLU A 198 -2.91 2.52 -26.96
C GLU A 198 -2.56 3.71 -27.85
N PRO A 199 -3.04 3.72 -29.12
CA PRO A 199 -2.77 4.83 -30.03
C PRO A 199 -3.37 6.15 -29.55
N GLY A 200 -2.66 7.25 -29.84
CA GLY A 200 -3.17 8.60 -29.59
C GLY A 200 -2.98 9.10 -28.17
N LEU A 201 -2.30 8.37 -27.29
CA LEU A 201 -1.93 8.84 -25.97
C LEU A 201 -0.78 9.88 -26.07
N ALA A 202 -0.95 11.02 -25.41
CA ALA A 202 0.05 12.06 -25.27
C ALA A 202 0.50 12.21 -23.82
N ASP A 203 -0.40 12.60 -22.93
CA ASP A 203 -0.15 12.73 -21.49
C ASP A 203 -1.03 11.75 -20.74
N VAL A 204 -0.41 10.90 -19.91
CA VAL A 204 -1.10 9.90 -19.09
C VAL A 204 -0.76 10.11 -17.63
N LEU A 205 -1.79 10.22 -16.77
CA LEU A 205 -1.64 10.32 -15.32
C LEU A 205 -1.64 8.91 -14.73
N ILE A 206 -0.52 8.47 -14.17
CA ILE A 206 -0.42 7.15 -13.55
C ILE A 206 -0.62 7.31 -12.05
N ALA A 207 -1.64 6.63 -11.51
CA ALA A 207 -2.01 6.64 -10.10
C ALA A 207 -1.68 5.26 -9.47
N PRO A 208 -0.49 5.11 -8.86
CA PRO A 208 -0.09 3.85 -8.25
C PRO A 208 -0.95 3.53 -7.02
N LEU A 209 -1.61 2.39 -7.03
CA LEU A 209 -2.29 1.82 -5.88
C LEU A 209 -1.28 1.09 -4.99
N PHE A 210 -0.31 1.86 -4.49
CA PHE A 210 0.79 1.42 -3.64
C PHE A 210 0.89 2.33 -2.42
N LEU A 211 1.26 1.76 -1.27
CA LEU A 211 1.32 2.51 -0.02
C LEU A 211 2.67 3.22 0.16
N SER A 212 3.76 2.54 -0.12
CA SER A 212 5.11 3.02 0.16
C SER A 212 6.01 2.98 -1.08
N PRO A 213 7.03 3.85 -1.18
CA PRO A 213 8.06 3.73 -2.20
C PRO A 213 8.82 2.43 -1.99
N GLY A 214 9.30 1.84 -3.08
CA GLY A 214 10.05 0.59 -3.03
C GLY A 214 10.43 0.15 -4.44
N ARG A 215 10.82 -1.12 -4.58
CA ARG A 215 11.23 -1.71 -5.85
C ARG A 215 10.25 -1.40 -6.99
N HIS A 216 8.94 -1.44 -6.72
CA HIS A 216 7.93 -1.32 -7.77
C HIS A 216 7.49 0.15 -8.00
N ALA A 217 7.31 0.93 -6.93
CA ALA A 217 6.71 2.27 -6.96
C ALA A 217 7.70 3.39 -6.57
N GLY A 218 9.00 3.15 -6.67
CA GLY A 218 10.04 4.17 -6.53
C GLY A 218 10.30 4.92 -7.85
N PRO A 219 11.07 6.03 -7.82
CA PRO A 219 11.42 6.79 -9.01
C PRO A 219 12.13 5.97 -10.10
N GLU A 220 12.94 4.98 -9.69
CA GLU A 220 13.62 4.03 -10.57
C GLU A 220 12.98 2.63 -10.51
N GLY A 221 11.74 2.53 -10.00
CA GLY A 221 11.04 1.27 -9.84
C GLY A 221 10.46 0.71 -11.13
N ASP A 222 9.89 -0.48 -11.01
CA ASP A 222 9.34 -1.23 -12.15
C ASP A 222 8.27 -0.44 -12.91
N LEU A 223 7.38 0.31 -12.22
CA LEU A 223 6.39 1.17 -12.86
C LEU A 223 7.02 2.26 -13.72
N ALA A 224 8.08 2.91 -13.21
CA ALA A 224 8.80 3.93 -13.94
C ALA A 224 9.55 3.32 -15.15
N ALA A 225 10.09 2.12 -15.02
CA ALA A 225 10.72 1.39 -16.13
C ALA A 225 9.72 1.05 -17.23
N ILE A 226 8.51 0.58 -16.88
CA ILE A 226 7.42 0.32 -17.83
C ILE A 226 7.02 1.59 -18.57
N ALA A 227 6.85 2.71 -17.86
CA ALA A 227 6.49 3.99 -18.44
C ALA A 227 7.57 4.52 -19.42
N ARG A 228 8.85 4.44 -19.02
CA ARG A 228 9.99 4.79 -19.91
C ARG A 228 10.03 3.93 -21.16
N ALA A 229 9.81 2.62 -21.03
CA ALA A 229 9.79 1.71 -22.16
C ALA A 229 8.61 1.99 -23.10
N ALA A 230 7.45 2.39 -22.60
CA ALA A 230 6.30 2.80 -23.41
C ALA A 230 6.59 4.11 -24.16
N ALA A 231 7.13 5.13 -23.47
CA ALA A 231 7.50 6.41 -24.07
C ALA A 231 8.57 6.27 -25.17
N ALA A 232 9.53 5.35 -25.00
CA ALA A 232 10.53 5.06 -26.03
C ALA A 232 9.94 4.47 -27.31
N ARG A 233 8.80 3.77 -27.23
CA ARG A 233 8.10 3.20 -28.40
C ARG A 233 7.08 4.14 -29.03
N ALA A 234 6.57 5.09 -28.26
CA ALA A 234 5.55 6.05 -28.69
C ALA A 234 6.08 7.49 -28.48
N PRO A 235 6.81 8.06 -29.48
CA PRO A 235 7.29 9.43 -29.40
C PRO A 235 6.13 10.40 -29.16
N GLY A 236 6.23 11.20 -28.08
CA GLY A 236 5.17 12.11 -27.65
C GLY A 236 4.36 11.62 -26.44
N LEU A 237 4.44 10.34 -26.07
CA LEU A 237 3.85 9.85 -24.83
C LEU A 237 4.65 10.36 -23.62
N ARG A 238 3.97 11.01 -22.69
CA ARG A 238 4.50 11.43 -21.38
C ARG A 238 3.68 10.80 -20.28
N CYS A 239 4.36 10.15 -19.34
CA CYS A 239 3.74 9.51 -18.20
C CYS A 239 4.05 10.31 -16.93
N HIS A 240 3.01 10.71 -16.22
CA HIS A 240 3.10 11.53 -15.01
C HIS A 240 2.59 10.73 -13.82
N PHE A 241 3.44 10.49 -12.83
CA PHE A 241 3.10 9.72 -11.64
C PHE A 241 2.52 10.60 -10.55
N THR A 242 1.43 10.15 -9.93
CA THR A 242 0.92 10.75 -8.70
C THR A 242 1.80 10.33 -7.50
N GLY A 243 1.61 10.99 -6.36
CA GLY A 243 2.12 10.48 -5.09
C GLY A 243 1.44 9.18 -4.66
N LEU A 244 2.09 8.43 -3.77
CA LEU A 244 1.63 7.15 -3.25
C LEU A 244 0.55 7.33 -2.18
N VAL A 245 -0.21 6.25 -1.91
CA VAL A 245 -1.37 6.28 -1.01
C VAL A 245 -0.97 6.48 0.45
N GLY A 246 0.07 5.80 0.93
CA GLY A 246 0.35 5.68 2.35
C GLY A 246 0.79 6.95 3.06
N SER A 247 1.25 7.97 2.32
CA SER A 247 1.61 9.28 2.86
C SER A 247 0.47 10.31 2.79
N HIS A 248 -0.71 9.93 2.27
CA HIS A 248 -1.82 10.86 2.13
C HIS A 248 -2.55 11.05 3.46
N PRO A 249 -2.88 12.30 3.87
CA PRO A 249 -3.56 12.55 5.15
C PRO A 249 -4.83 11.70 5.34
N ALA A 250 -5.68 11.59 4.33
CA ALA A 250 -6.92 10.80 4.44
C ALA A 250 -6.67 9.30 4.68
N ALA A 251 -5.55 8.74 4.21
CA ALA A 251 -5.18 7.35 4.50
C ALA A 251 -4.72 7.22 5.96
N LEU A 252 -3.88 8.13 6.44
CA LEU A 252 -3.38 8.15 7.83
C LEU A 252 -4.53 8.37 8.82
N ASP A 253 -5.42 9.32 8.53
CA ASP A 253 -6.61 9.59 9.34
C ASP A 253 -7.56 8.39 9.40
N SER A 254 -7.72 7.67 8.30
CA SER A 254 -8.55 6.45 8.26
C SER A 254 -7.97 5.36 9.16
N LEU A 255 -6.65 5.13 9.09
CA LEU A 255 -5.98 4.14 9.94
C LEU A 255 -5.94 4.55 11.40
N SER A 256 -5.77 5.83 11.70
CA SER A 256 -5.82 6.35 13.06
C SER A 256 -7.19 6.16 13.70
N ARG A 257 -8.28 6.46 12.97
CA ARG A 257 -9.64 6.18 13.45
C ARG A 257 -9.89 4.70 13.67
N ALA A 258 -9.42 3.83 12.76
CA ALA A 258 -9.54 2.38 12.91
C ALA A 258 -8.79 1.87 14.14
N LEU A 259 -7.58 2.40 14.40
CA LEU A 259 -6.82 2.11 15.60
C LEU A 259 -7.59 2.55 16.86
N THR A 260 -8.06 3.80 16.92
CA THR A 260 -8.81 4.32 18.06
C THR A 260 -10.06 3.49 18.37
N GLN A 261 -10.78 3.07 17.32
CA GLN A 261 -11.95 2.21 17.47
C GLN A 261 -11.57 0.83 18.02
N ALA A 262 -10.48 0.22 17.54
CA ALA A 262 -10.02 -1.08 18.03
C ALA A 262 -9.57 -1.01 19.51
N LEU A 263 -8.92 0.07 19.91
CA LEU A 263 -8.53 0.31 21.31
C LEU A 263 -9.75 0.41 22.25
N GLN A 264 -10.83 1.03 21.80
CA GLN A 264 -12.07 1.16 22.59
C GLN A 264 -12.77 -0.20 22.77
N VAL A 265 -12.79 -1.05 21.74
CA VAL A 265 -13.39 -2.40 21.81
C VAL A 265 -12.59 -3.28 22.77
N GLY A 266 -11.25 -3.28 22.68
CA GLY A 266 -10.40 -4.08 23.56
C GLY A 266 -10.42 -3.65 25.04
N ALA A 267 -10.80 -2.41 25.33
CA ALA A 267 -10.94 -1.92 26.70
C ALA A 267 -12.22 -2.39 27.42
N HIS A 268 -13.16 -3.04 26.70
CA HIS A 268 -14.44 -3.52 27.20
C HIS A 268 -14.57 -5.06 27.20
N SER A 269 -13.53 -5.76 26.78
CA SER A 269 -13.40 -7.23 26.78
C SER A 269 -12.54 -7.72 27.91
#